data_0e74bd1b08e40f647aede4072d10a646
#
_entry.id   0e74bd1b08e40f647aede4072d10a646
#
_cell.length_a   1.000
_cell.length_b   1.000
_cell.length_c   1.000
_cell.angle_alpha   90.00
_cell.angle_beta   90.00
_cell.angle_gamma   90.00
#
_symmetry.space_group_name_H-M   'P 1'
#
loop_
_entity.id
_entity.type
_entity.pdbx_description
1 polymer ?
#
loop_
_entity_poly.entity_id
_entity_poly.type
_entity_poly.pdbx_seq_one_letter_code
_entity_poly.pdbx_strand_id
1 'polypeptide(L)'
;MATRAPAANRAAAAPNRTTGKTAKTKAPTQYIFEWEGKDRKGKIFKGEMRAESITEVNAILRKQGLSITKSKRRRAARGKKITPKDIAYFTRQLSTMLKAGVPLLQSIDIIAKGHANPNFTQLLTEIRVDIESGSSMAQAFRRHPKYFDTLYCNLIDAGEQGGILDALLERLSLY
;
A
#
# COMPACT_ATOMS: atom_id res chain seq x y z
N MET A 1 72.59 -4.90 -38.22
CA MET A 1 71.48 -5.42 -38.98
C MET A 1 70.21 -5.18 -38.20
N ALA A 2 69.39 -4.24 -38.71
CA ALA A 2 68.19 -3.77 -38.06
C ALA A 2 67.01 -4.57 -38.52
N THR A 3 66.17 -5.08 -37.63
CA THR A 3 64.85 -5.62 -37.96
C THR A 3 63.78 -4.85 -37.20
N ARG A 4 63.01 -4.18 -37.98
CA ARG A 4 61.92 -3.27 -37.68
C ARG A 4 60.66 -4.06 -37.35
N ALA A 5 60.05 -3.89 -36.16
CA ALA A 5 58.75 -4.43 -35.81
C ALA A 5 57.62 -3.48 -36.27
N PRO A 6 56.49 -3.97 -36.76
CA PRO A 6 55.35 -3.13 -37.18
C PRO A 6 54.48 -2.71 -35.99
N ALA A 7 54.04 -1.45 -36.06
CA ALA A 7 53.14 -0.82 -35.10
C ALA A 7 51.71 -1.43 -35.18
N ALA A 8 51.21 -1.92 -34.04
CA ALA A 8 49.80 -2.35 -33.88
C ALA A 8 48.94 -1.13 -33.59
N ASN A 9 48.01 -0.89 -34.50
CA ASN A 9 46.97 0.13 -34.43
C ASN A 9 45.93 -0.30 -33.37
N ARG A 10 45.90 0.41 -32.26
CA ARG A 10 44.92 0.21 -31.17
C ARG A 10 43.78 1.19 -31.35
N ALA A 11 42.74 0.75 -32.06
CA ALA A 11 41.46 1.46 -32.10
C ALA A 11 40.80 1.38 -30.74
N ALA A 12 40.68 2.52 -30.08
CA ALA A 12 39.94 2.66 -28.84
C ALA A 12 38.43 2.63 -29.13
N ALA A 13 37.79 1.54 -28.72
CA ALA A 13 36.33 1.45 -28.70
C ALA A 13 35.79 2.24 -27.50
N ALA A 14 35.01 3.26 -27.76
CA ALA A 14 34.29 4.03 -26.77
C ALA A 14 33.18 3.18 -26.11
N PRO A 15 32.99 3.27 -24.79
CA PRO A 15 31.89 2.55 -24.14
C PRO A 15 30.55 3.21 -24.48
N ASN A 16 29.69 2.44 -25.09
CA ASN A 16 28.31 2.79 -25.40
C ASN A 16 27.55 2.99 -24.06
N ARG A 17 27.30 4.25 -23.70
CA ARG A 17 26.42 4.60 -22.57
C ARG A 17 24.98 4.33 -22.98
N THR A 18 24.50 3.13 -22.75
CA THR A 18 23.08 2.84 -22.69
C THR A 18 22.50 3.50 -21.45
N THR A 19 21.90 4.66 -21.63
CA THR A 19 21.04 5.29 -20.62
C THR A 19 19.83 4.40 -20.42
N GLY A 20 19.91 3.53 -19.41
CA GLY A 20 18.77 2.78 -18.93
C GLY A 20 17.71 3.74 -18.39
N LYS A 21 16.70 4.06 -19.21
CA LYS A 21 15.45 4.62 -18.70
C LYS A 21 14.89 3.64 -17.68
N THR A 22 15.08 3.92 -16.40
CA THR A 22 14.34 3.27 -15.32
C THR A 22 12.87 3.51 -15.56
N ALA A 23 12.19 2.51 -16.10
CA ALA A 23 10.74 2.50 -16.20
C ALA A 23 10.20 2.64 -14.77
N LYS A 24 9.63 3.81 -14.44
CA LYS A 24 8.80 3.97 -13.25
C LYS A 24 7.72 2.90 -13.31
N THR A 25 7.87 1.86 -12.53
CA THR A 25 6.84 0.84 -12.32
C THR A 25 5.64 1.57 -11.73
N LYS A 26 4.66 1.89 -12.59
CA LYS A 26 3.36 2.37 -12.11
C LYS A 26 2.80 1.28 -11.22
N ALA A 27 2.51 1.61 -9.97
CA ALA A 27 1.77 0.73 -9.09
C ALA A 27 0.54 0.17 -9.85
N PRO A 28 0.24 -1.13 -9.75
CA PRO A 28 -0.84 -1.75 -10.47
C PRO A 28 -2.15 -1.02 -10.17
N THR A 29 -2.78 -0.50 -11.21
CA THR A 29 -4.04 0.23 -11.06
C THR A 29 -5.14 -0.79 -10.90
N GLN A 30 -5.54 -1.09 -9.68
CA GLN A 30 -6.67 -1.98 -9.40
C GLN A 30 -7.98 -1.32 -9.83
N TYR A 31 -8.82 -2.08 -10.50
CA TYR A 31 -10.16 -1.69 -10.92
C TYR A 31 -11.18 -2.54 -10.19
N ILE A 32 -12.37 -1.97 -9.93
CA ILE A 32 -13.52 -2.73 -9.46
C ILE A 32 -14.30 -3.16 -10.71
N PHE A 33 -14.50 -4.45 -10.85
CA PHE A 33 -15.35 -5.03 -11.90
C PHE A 33 -16.66 -5.46 -11.26
N GLU A 34 -17.75 -4.81 -11.66
CA GLU A 34 -19.10 -5.33 -11.44
C GLU A 34 -19.31 -6.41 -12.48
N TRP A 35 -19.64 -7.60 -12.07
CA TRP A 35 -19.87 -8.72 -12.98
C TRP A 35 -21.23 -9.35 -12.78
N GLU A 36 -21.80 -9.82 -13.85
CA GLU A 36 -23.01 -10.62 -13.89
C GLU A 36 -22.65 -11.92 -14.64
N GLY A 37 -22.82 -13.05 -13.99
CA GLY A 37 -22.51 -14.35 -14.54
C GLY A 37 -23.64 -15.34 -14.34
N LYS A 38 -23.64 -16.40 -15.18
CA LYS A 38 -24.57 -17.52 -15.09
C LYS A 38 -23.82 -18.78 -14.67
N ASP A 39 -24.41 -19.57 -13.78
CA ASP A 39 -23.97 -20.91 -13.45
C ASP A 39 -24.43 -21.89 -14.56
N ARG A 40 -23.90 -23.10 -14.57
CA ARG A 40 -24.29 -24.19 -15.49
C ARG A 40 -25.81 -24.50 -15.44
N LYS A 41 -26.49 -24.16 -14.35
CA LYS A 41 -27.95 -24.28 -14.16
C LYS A 41 -28.74 -23.07 -14.66
N GLY A 42 -28.10 -22.07 -15.27
CA GLY A 42 -28.74 -20.84 -15.78
C GLY A 42 -29.05 -19.78 -14.71
N LYS A 43 -28.69 -20.01 -13.45
CA LYS A 43 -28.93 -19.06 -12.35
C LYS A 43 -27.97 -17.86 -12.48
N ILE A 44 -28.52 -16.64 -12.39
CA ILE A 44 -27.76 -15.40 -12.51
C ILE A 44 -27.18 -15.04 -11.13
N PHE A 45 -25.87 -14.77 -11.12
CA PHE A 45 -25.14 -14.24 -9.99
C PHE A 45 -24.57 -12.88 -10.36
N LYS A 46 -24.58 -11.94 -9.40
CA LYS A 46 -24.00 -10.61 -9.54
C LYS A 46 -23.04 -10.40 -8.39
N GLY A 47 -21.93 -9.72 -8.66
CA GLY A 47 -20.95 -9.42 -7.63
C GLY A 47 -19.97 -8.34 -8.09
N GLU A 48 -19.12 -7.95 -7.16
CA GLU A 48 -18.02 -7.02 -7.41
C GLU A 48 -16.70 -7.73 -7.07
N MET A 49 -15.69 -7.50 -7.91
CA MET A 49 -14.35 -8.06 -7.71
C MET A 49 -13.30 -7.01 -8.06
N ARG A 50 -12.25 -6.92 -7.25
CA ARG A 50 -11.07 -6.10 -7.55
C ARG A 50 -10.08 -6.94 -8.34
N ALA A 51 -9.66 -6.42 -9.49
CA ALA A 51 -8.67 -7.03 -10.35
C ALA A 51 -7.93 -5.98 -11.19
N GLU A 52 -6.78 -6.33 -11.73
CA GLU A 52 -6.03 -5.46 -12.63
C GLU A 52 -6.61 -5.49 -14.06
N SER A 53 -7.20 -6.62 -14.43
CA SER A 53 -7.77 -6.82 -15.76
C SER A 53 -9.05 -7.67 -15.75
N ILE A 54 -9.86 -7.52 -16.80
CA ILE A 54 -11.05 -8.35 -17.00
C ILE A 54 -10.71 -9.82 -17.24
N THR A 55 -9.53 -10.10 -17.79
CA THR A 55 -9.01 -11.46 -18.00
C THR A 55 -8.81 -12.18 -16.67
N GLU A 56 -8.33 -11.51 -15.65
CA GLU A 56 -8.15 -12.03 -14.31
C GLU A 56 -9.51 -12.36 -13.66
N VAL A 57 -10.48 -11.45 -13.77
CA VAL A 57 -11.85 -11.68 -13.29
C VAL A 57 -12.47 -12.90 -13.98
N ASN A 58 -12.31 -13.00 -15.30
CA ASN A 58 -12.80 -14.14 -16.06
C ASN A 58 -12.16 -15.47 -15.63
N ALA A 59 -10.85 -15.47 -15.35
CA ALA A 59 -10.13 -16.65 -14.92
C ALA A 59 -10.60 -17.14 -13.54
N ILE A 60 -10.81 -16.22 -12.62
CA ILE A 60 -11.29 -16.53 -11.25
C ILE A 60 -12.72 -17.07 -11.30
N LEU A 61 -13.62 -16.41 -12.02
CA LEU A 61 -15.03 -16.79 -12.08
C LEU A 61 -15.23 -18.12 -12.84
N ARG A 62 -14.44 -18.38 -13.89
CA ARG A 62 -14.43 -19.68 -14.59
C ARG A 62 -14.01 -20.82 -13.66
N LYS A 63 -13.03 -20.60 -12.77
CA LYS A 63 -12.65 -21.59 -11.76
C LYS A 63 -13.79 -21.90 -10.78
N GLN A 64 -14.67 -20.91 -10.54
CA GLN A 64 -15.87 -21.08 -9.72
C GLN A 64 -17.09 -21.65 -10.49
N GLY A 65 -16.91 -21.98 -11.78
CA GLY A 65 -17.97 -22.53 -12.62
C GLY A 65 -18.97 -21.51 -13.15
N LEU A 66 -18.65 -20.22 -13.07
CA LEU A 66 -19.49 -19.12 -13.51
C LEU A 66 -19.03 -18.61 -14.89
N SER A 67 -19.99 -18.42 -15.81
CA SER A 67 -19.75 -17.78 -17.11
C SER A 67 -20.19 -16.32 -17.05
N ILE A 68 -19.27 -15.39 -17.34
CA ILE A 68 -19.59 -13.96 -17.31
C ILE A 68 -20.46 -13.60 -18.50
N THR A 69 -21.61 -13.00 -18.24
CA THR A 69 -22.56 -12.50 -19.26
C THR A 69 -22.36 -10.99 -19.47
N LYS A 70 -22.11 -10.25 -18.40
CA LYS A 70 -21.82 -8.82 -18.46
C LYS A 70 -20.74 -8.47 -17.45
N SER A 71 -19.85 -7.55 -17.82
CA SER A 71 -18.90 -6.97 -16.91
C SER A 71 -18.79 -5.48 -17.16
N LYS A 72 -18.82 -4.70 -16.11
CA LYS A 72 -18.63 -3.26 -16.14
C LYS A 72 -17.42 -2.90 -15.30
N ARG A 73 -16.42 -2.29 -15.93
CA ARG A 73 -15.25 -1.79 -15.26
C ARG A 73 -15.59 -0.43 -14.63
N ARG A 74 -15.48 -0.34 -13.31
CA ARG A 74 -15.42 0.94 -12.61
C ARG A 74 -13.97 1.21 -12.21
N ARG A 75 -13.51 2.44 -12.38
CA ARG A 75 -12.30 2.85 -11.67
C ARG A 75 -12.62 2.73 -10.19
N ALA A 76 -11.75 2.01 -9.45
CA ALA A 76 -11.79 2.10 -8.00
C ALA A 76 -11.85 3.59 -7.65
N ALA A 77 -12.84 3.99 -6.87
CA ALA A 77 -12.98 5.38 -6.50
C ALA A 77 -11.60 5.85 -6.03
N ARG A 78 -11.03 6.82 -6.73
CA ARG A 78 -9.78 7.45 -6.26
C ARG A 78 -10.13 8.03 -4.91
N GLY A 79 -9.69 7.34 -3.86
CA GLY A 79 -9.85 7.85 -2.51
C GLY A 79 -9.32 9.27 -2.45
N LYS A 80 -9.96 10.11 -1.67
CA LYS A 80 -9.50 11.48 -1.43
C LYS A 80 -8.06 11.43 -0.94
N LYS A 81 -7.29 12.48 -1.20
CA LYS A 81 -5.95 12.61 -0.60
C LYS A 81 -6.08 12.51 0.92
N ILE A 82 -5.17 11.77 1.54
CA ILE A 82 -5.07 11.73 3.00
C ILE A 82 -4.59 13.11 3.45
N THR A 83 -5.31 13.71 4.37
CA THR A 83 -5.02 15.05 4.90
C THR A 83 -4.36 14.95 6.27
N PRO A 84 -3.66 16.00 6.74
CA PRO A 84 -3.17 16.05 8.12
C PRO A 84 -4.27 15.88 9.16
N LYS A 85 -5.50 16.34 8.86
CA LYS A 85 -6.67 16.13 9.73
C LYS A 85 -7.02 14.67 9.90
N ASP A 86 -6.89 13.85 8.84
CA ASP A 86 -7.15 12.41 8.93
C ASP A 86 -6.11 11.74 9.85
N ILE A 87 -4.84 12.19 9.80
CA ILE A 87 -3.77 11.69 10.68
C ILE A 87 -4.02 12.10 12.13
N ALA A 88 -4.33 13.38 12.40
CA ALA A 88 -4.62 13.86 13.75
C ALA A 88 -5.84 13.11 14.34
N TYR A 89 -6.89 12.93 13.56
CA TYR A 89 -8.07 12.18 13.99
C TYR A 89 -7.75 10.71 14.31
N PHE A 90 -6.98 10.06 13.45
CA PHE A 90 -6.47 8.71 13.68
C PHE A 90 -5.67 8.62 14.98
N THR A 91 -4.71 9.54 15.16
CA THR A 91 -3.83 9.58 16.35
C THR A 91 -4.66 9.70 17.62
N ARG A 92 -5.68 10.57 17.61
CA ARG A 92 -6.59 10.76 18.76
C ARG A 92 -7.42 9.51 19.04
N GLN A 93 -8.01 8.90 18.02
CA GLN A 93 -8.79 7.67 18.18
C GLN A 93 -7.91 6.54 18.72
N LEU A 94 -6.70 6.39 18.17
CA LEU A 94 -5.76 5.37 18.62
C LEU A 94 -5.38 5.55 20.08
N SER A 95 -5.05 6.79 20.50
CA SER A 95 -4.78 7.12 21.91
C SER A 95 -5.96 6.73 22.82
N THR A 96 -7.18 7.09 22.42
CA THR A 96 -8.38 6.76 23.20
C THR A 96 -8.59 5.26 23.36
N MET A 97 -8.39 4.49 22.30
CA MET A 97 -8.53 3.03 22.32
C MET A 97 -7.47 2.36 23.17
N LEU A 98 -6.20 2.81 23.06
CA LEU A 98 -5.12 2.28 23.88
C LEU A 98 -5.34 2.59 25.38
N LYS A 99 -5.80 3.79 25.71
CA LYS A 99 -6.21 4.16 27.09
C LYS A 99 -7.34 3.28 27.61
N ALA A 100 -8.26 2.89 26.74
CA ALA A 100 -9.33 1.95 27.08
C ALA A 100 -8.87 0.47 27.17
N GLY A 101 -7.57 0.20 26.96
CA GLY A 101 -7.01 -1.16 27.02
C GLY A 101 -7.25 -2.00 25.76
N VAL A 102 -7.70 -1.42 24.65
CA VAL A 102 -7.87 -2.14 23.39
C VAL A 102 -6.49 -2.44 22.79
N PRO A 103 -6.20 -3.69 22.38
CA PRO A 103 -4.93 -4.04 21.77
C PRO A 103 -4.63 -3.23 20.52
N LEU A 104 -3.35 -2.89 20.30
CA LEU A 104 -2.89 -2.00 19.22
C LEU A 104 -3.40 -2.43 17.82
N LEU A 105 -3.18 -3.69 17.44
CA LEU A 105 -3.60 -4.20 16.13
C LEU A 105 -5.11 -4.13 15.93
N GLN A 106 -5.87 -4.43 16.98
CA GLN A 106 -7.32 -4.34 16.96
C GLN A 106 -7.80 -2.90 16.83
N SER A 107 -7.15 -1.97 17.53
CA SER A 107 -7.43 -0.53 17.44
C SER A 107 -7.24 -0.01 16.02
N ILE A 108 -6.11 -0.34 15.38
CA ILE A 108 -5.83 0.05 13.99
C ILE A 108 -6.88 -0.54 13.03
N ASP A 109 -7.26 -1.79 13.21
CA ASP A 109 -8.26 -2.47 12.36
C ASP A 109 -9.66 -1.81 12.47
N ILE A 110 -10.09 -1.47 13.68
CA ILE A 110 -11.36 -0.79 13.93
C ILE A 110 -11.38 0.58 13.26
N ILE A 111 -10.30 1.37 13.43
CA ILE A 111 -10.20 2.70 12.84
C ILE A 111 -10.17 2.61 11.31
N ALA A 112 -9.42 1.65 10.75
CA ALA A 112 -9.33 1.45 9.31
C ALA A 112 -10.71 1.12 8.69
N LYS A 113 -11.49 0.25 9.33
CA LYS A 113 -12.84 -0.13 8.89
C LYS A 113 -13.86 0.99 9.03
N GLY A 114 -13.69 1.85 10.02
CA GLY A 114 -14.59 2.98 10.30
C GLY A 114 -14.33 4.21 9.42
N HIS A 115 -13.24 4.26 8.66
CA HIS A 115 -12.85 5.45 7.92
C HIS A 115 -13.43 5.47 6.49
N ALA A 116 -14.02 6.61 6.08
CA ALA A 116 -14.67 6.76 4.77
C ALA A 116 -13.70 6.86 3.58
N ASN A 117 -12.41 7.18 3.82
CA ASN A 117 -11.42 7.34 2.77
C ASN A 117 -10.69 6.02 2.50
N PRO A 118 -10.91 5.34 1.35
CA PRO A 118 -10.30 4.05 1.05
C PRO A 118 -8.77 4.10 0.98
N ASN A 119 -8.17 5.25 0.61
CA ASN A 119 -6.71 5.39 0.62
C ASN A 119 -6.16 5.38 2.04
N PHE A 120 -6.91 5.94 2.99
CA PHE A 120 -6.53 5.93 4.40
C PHE A 120 -6.70 4.54 5.01
N THR A 121 -7.79 3.86 4.69
CA THR A 121 -8.02 2.46 5.07
C THR A 121 -6.89 1.57 4.57
N GLN A 122 -6.45 1.75 3.31
CA GLN A 122 -5.32 1.00 2.76
C GLN A 122 -4.02 1.30 3.52
N LEU A 123 -3.70 2.57 3.78
CA LEU A 123 -2.52 2.97 4.57
C LEU A 123 -2.49 2.29 5.94
N LEU A 124 -3.61 2.32 6.67
CA LEU A 124 -3.70 1.69 7.98
C LEU A 124 -3.60 0.17 7.91
N THR A 125 -4.12 -0.44 6.84
CA THR A 125 -3.99 -1.89 6.61
C THR A 125 -2.54 -2.28 6.37
N GLU A 126 -1.78 -1.51 5.59
CA GLU A 126 -0.35 -1.73 5.34
C GLU A 126 0.44 -1.61 6.65
N ILE A 127 0.20 -0.57 7.45
CA ILE A 127 0.81 -0.38 8.77
C ILE A 127 0.48 -1.55 9.70
N ARG A 128 -0.77 -2.00 9.74
CA ARG A 128 -1.19 -3.14 10.55
C ARG A 128 -0.42 -4.42 10.18
N VAL A 129 -0.30 -4.71 8.88
CA VAL A 129 0.44 -5.89 8.39
C VAL A 129 1.92 -5.80 8.78
N ASP A 130 2.53 -4.62 8.69
CA ASP A 130 3.92 -4.42 9.10
C ASP A 130 4.12 -4.70 10.60
N ILE A 131 3.22 -4.23 11.46
CA ILE A 131 3.28 -4.47 12.90
C ILE A 131 3.00 -5.95 13.21
N GLU A 132 2.02 -6.56 12.55
CA GLU A 132 1.69 -7.98 12.69
C GLU A 132 2.86 -8.89 12.29
N SER A 133 3.69 -8.45 11.32
CA SER A 133 4.91 -9.15 10.91
C SER A 133 6.10 -8.97 11.87
N GLY A 134 5.93 -8.23 12.97
CA GLY A 134 6.94 -8.03 14.01
C GLY A 134 7.70 -6.70 13.93
N SER A 135 7.32 -5.77 13.04
CA SER A 135 7.91 -4.42 13.05
C SER A 135 7.37 -3.62 14.24
N SER A 136 8.20 -2.73 14.83
CA SER A 136 7.68 -1.76 15.80
C SER A 136 6.73 -0.78 15.11
N MET A 137 5.83 -0.16 15.87
CA MET A 137 4.90 0.85 15.36
C MET A 137 5.65 2.03 14.73
N ALA A 138 6.72 2.48 15.36
CA ALA A 138 7.59 3.54 14.84
C ALA A 138 8.22 3.15 13.49
N GLN A 139 8.68 1.90 13.35
CA GLN A 139 9.24 1.41 12.09
C GLN A 139 8.18 1.32 10.98
N ALA A 140 6.98 0.86 11.31
CA ALA A 140 5.87 0.82 10.36
C ALA A 140 5.50 2.22 9.85
N PHE A 141 5.45 3.22 10.73
CA PHE A 141 5.19 4.61 10.33
C PHE A 141 6.32 5.23 9.50
N ARG A 142 7.59 4.95 9.80
CA ARG A 142 8.75 5.43 9.02
C ARG A 142 8.73 4.97 7.56
N ARG A 143 8.01 3.90 7.23
CA ARG A 143 7.81 3.47 5.83
C ARG A 143 6.89 4.40 5.03
N HIS A 144 6.14 5.25 5.71
CA HIS A 144 5.21 6.20 5.11
C HIS A 144 5.56 7.68 5.41
N PRO A 145 6.75 8.17 5.02
CA PRO A 145 7.27 9.49 5.39
C PRO A 145 6.44 10.65 4.83
N LYS A 146 5.56 10.37 3.88
CA LYS A 146 4.61 11.34 3.32
C LYS A 146 3.53 11.75 4.32
N TYR A 147 3.22 10.89 5.27
CA TYR A 147 2.11 11.07 6.22
C TYR A 147 2.58 11.21 7.66
N PHE A 148 3.70 10.59 7.99
CA PHE A 148 4.29 10.58 9.32
C PHE A 148 5.72 11.12 9.23
N ASP A 149 5.94 12.28 9.79
CA ASP A 149 7.26 12.93 9.80
C ASP A 149 8.21 12.27 10.79
N THR A 150 9.46 12.71 10.78
CA THR A 150 10.51 12.17 11.66
C THR A 150 10.20 12.42 13.13
N LEU A 151 9.65 13.60 13.47
CA LEU A 151 9.30 13.93 14.84
C LEU A 151 8.20 12.99 15.36
N TYR A 152 7.15 12.81 14.58
CA TYR A 152 6.06 11.88 14.88
C TYR A 152 6.59 10.47 15.16
N CYS A 153 7.41 9.94 14.26
CA CYS A 153 7.97 8.59 14.39
C CYS A 153 8.89 8.45 15.62
N ASN A 154 9.68 9.47 15.93
CA ASN A 154 10.57 9.43 17.11
C ASN A 154 9.81 9.48 18.43
N LEU A 155 8.71 10.25 18.48
CA LEU A 155 7.84 10.29 19.67
C LEU A 155 7.13 8.96 19.88
N ILE A 156 6.67 8.31 18.80
CA ILE A 156 6.09 6.96 18.87
C ILE A 156 7.12 5.95 19.37
N ASP A 157 8.35 5.99 18.85
CA ASP A 157 9.45 5.12 19.27
C ASP A 157 9.74 5.25 20.78
N ALA A 158 9.84 6.49 21.26
CA ALA A 158 10.01 6.77 22.69
C ALA A 158 8.83 6.26 23.53
N GLY A 159 7.61 6.38 23.00
CA GLY A 159 6.39 5.88 23.64
C GLY A 159 6.32 4.37 23.74
N GLU A 160 6.75 3.66 22.67
CA GLU A 160 6.83 2.20 22.67
C GLU A 160 7.85 1.70 23.71
N GLN A 161 9.05 2.29 23.71
CA GLN A 161 10.10 1.91 24.65
C GLN A 161 9.77 2.26 26.11
N GLY A 162 9.09 3.38 26.32
CA GLY A 162 8.71 3.85 27.65
C GLY A 162 7.40 3.29 28.18
N GLY A 163 6.62 2.58 27.37
CA GLY A 163 5.29 2.09 27.76
C GLY A 163 4.25 3.19 27.97
N ILE A 164 4.48 4.40 27.43
CA ILE A 164 3.62 5.59 27.57
C ILE A 164 3.05 6.03 26.20
N LEU A 165 2.82 5.07 25.33
CA LEU A 165 2.40 5.34 23.95
C LEU A 165 1.07 6.10 23.88
N ASP A 166 0.13 5.77 24.74
CA ASP A 166 -1.18 6.41 24.84
C ASP A 166 -1.07 7.91 25.17
N ALA A 167 -0.21 8.28 26.12
CA ALA A 167 0.00 9.66 26.50
C ALA A 167 0.70 10.48 25.41
N LEU A 168 1.67 9.87 24.71
CA LEU A 168 2.36 10.55 23.60
C LEU A 168 1.47 10.70 22.37
N LEU A 169 0.66 9.73 22.05
CA LEU A 169 -0.34 9.82 20.98
C LEU A 169 -1.38 10.92 21.27
N GLU A 170 -1.80 11.08 22.51
CA GLU A 170 -2.69 12.18 22.89
C GLU A 170 -2.06 13.55 22.59
N ARG A 171 -0.81 13.75 22.99
CA ARG A 171 -0.08 15.00 22.68
C ARG A 171 0.10 15.22 21.19
N LEU A 172 0.45 14.15 20.44
CA LEU A 172 0.58 14.20 18.98
C LEU A 172 -0.74 14.53 18.27
N SER A 173 -1.88 14.15 18.84
CA SER A 173 -3.19 14.46 18.24
C SER A 173 -3.55 15.95 18.26
N LEU A 174 -2.82 16.74 19.06
CA LEU A 174 -2.99 18.19 19.16
C LEU A 174 -2.04 18.98 18.24
N TYR A 175 -1.08 18.27 17.64
CA TYR A 175 -0.07 18.83 16.74
C TYR A 175 -0.52 18.72 15.27
#